data_a9944e22f00be560086c4e1bcd4fafea
#
_entry.id   a9944e22f00be560086c4e1bcd4fafea
#
_cell.length_a   1.000
_cell.length_b   1.000
_cell.length_c   1.000
_cell.angle_alpha   90.00
_cell.angle_beta   90.00
_cell.angle_gamma   90.00
#
_symmetry.space_group_name_H-M   'P 1'
#
loop_
_entity.id
_entity.type
_entity.pdbx_description
1 polymer ?
#
loop_
_entity_poly.entity_id
_entity_poly.type
_entity_poly.pdbx_seq_one_letter_code
_entity_poly.pdbx_strand_id
1 'polypeptide(L)'
;RNLSGMVIQTIAEQVPAFAGGSADLEPSTKTLIKNAESICPSSMDDANLPDPSFAGRNIHFGIREHAMGTITNGMALFGGWLPYCATFEVFADYMRPSLRLAAISHLPTTFVFTHDSIAVGEDGPTHQPVEQHWALRLIPNLEVWRPADAQEVAAAWYACLESANATIPKALLLTRQTIQHLKRPSNFQIGDILRGGYVVADCDEEPEVILISTGSEGGAVQEARLLLLDAHLQVRHVSMPCLERFEQQDLEYQIEVLPLSVFIVVVEAGVTRPWYQYADHVIGINEYGASAPGGELMERYGFTGKEIADEVLDILEDDEELADALMGDPPVGRA
;
A
#
# COMPACT_ATOMS: atom_id res chain seq x y z
N ARG A 1 -3.56 3.26 -9.39
CA ARG A 1 -3.36 2.46 -10.61
C ARG A 1 -3.11 3.30 -11.87
N ASN A 2 -3.85 4.37 -12.11
CA ASN A 2 -3.66 5.21 -13.31
C ASN A 2 -2.25 5.81 -13.36
N LEU A 3 -1.75 6.30 -12.23
CA LEU A 3 -0.38 6.82 -12.10
C LEU A 3 0.65 5.72 -12.36
N SER A 4 0.44 4.52 -11.81
CA SER A 4 1.29 3.36 -12.08
C SER A 4 1.32 3.03 -13.59
N GLY A 5 0.18 3.07 -14.28
CA GLY A 5 0.13 2.90 -15.72
C GLY A 5 0.95 3.95 -16.50
N MET A 6 1.03 5.19 -16.01
CA MET A 6 1.90 6.22 -16.60
C MET A 6 3.38 5.91 -16.36
N VAL A 7 3.73 5.47 -15.17
CA VAL A 7 5.11 5.09 -14.82
C VAL A 7 5.56 3.89 -15.66
N ILE A 8 4.70 2.88 -15.87
CA ILE A 8 4.96 1.74 -16.75
C ILE A 8 5.35 2.20 -18.16
N GLN A 9 4.66 3.20 -18.75
CA GLN A 9 5.05 3.72 -20.08
C GLN A 9 6.45 4.30 -20.06
N THR A 10 6.77 5.13 -19.05
CA THR A 10 8.10 5.75 -18.91
C THR A 10 9.20 4.71 -18.75
N ILE A 11 8.97 3.68 -17.92
CA ILE A 11 9.90 2.57 -17.76
C ILE A 11 10.09 1.82 -19.08
N ALA A 12 9.00 1.48 -19.76
CA ALA A 12 9.02 0.70 -21.00
C ALA A 12 9.75 1.41 -22.15
N GLU A 13 9.76 2.75 -22.16
CA GLU A 13 10.52 3.55 -23.14
C GLU A 13 12.04 3.47 -22.91
N GLN A 14 12.48 3.35 -21.67
CA GLN A 14 13.89 3.38 -21.30
C GLN A 14 14.49 1.99 -21.08
N VAL A 15 13.65 1.00 -20.77
CA VAL A 15 14.08 -0.35 -20.37
C VAL A 15 13.49 -1.41 -21.30
N PRO A 16 14.21 -1.80 -22.36
CA PRO A 16 13.73 -2.81 -23.32
C PRO A 16 13.40 -4.17 -22.70
N ALA A 17 14.08 -4.51 -21.60
CA ALA A 17 13.88 -5.77 -20.86
C ALA A 17 12.60 -5.78 -19.99
N PHE A 18 11.89 -4.66 -19.88
CA PHE A 18 10.68 -4.56 -19.09
C PHE A 18 9.49 -5.14 -19.85
N ALA A 19 8.89 -6.21 -19.32
CA ALA A 19 7.78 -6.93 -19.94
C ALA A 19 6.82 -7.51 -18.89
N GLY A 20 5.56 -7.63 -19.24
CA GLY A 20 4.57 -8.19 -18.32
C GLY A 20 3.14 -8.09 -18.85
N GLY A 21 2.18 -8.20 -17.94
CA GLY A 21 0.76 -8.16 -18.29
C GLY A 21 -0.13 -8.52 -17.12
N SER A 22 -1.35 -8.94 -17.39
CA SER A 22 -2.33 -9.25 -16.34
C SER A 22 -3.08 -10.56 -16.56
N ALA A 23 -3.79 -10.98 -15.51
CA ALA A 23 -4.71 -12.12 -15.54
C ALA A 23 -6.07 -11.70 -16.12
N ASP A 24 -6.10 -11.27 -17.39
CA ASP A 24 -7.29 -10.81 -18.12
C ASP A 24 -7.97 -9.56 -17.49
N LEU A 25 -7.20 -8.72 -16.81
CA LEU A 25 -7.68 -7.52 -16.12
C LEU A 25 -6.95 -6.24 -16.59
N GLU A 26 -6.26 -6.27 -17.73
CA GLU A 26 -5.44 -5.18 -18.22
C GLU A 26 -6.18 -3.83 -18.25
N PRO A 27 -7.40 -3.72 -18.78
CA PRO A 27 -8.11 -2.44 -18.83
C PRO A 27 -8.37 -1.83 -17.44
N SER A 28 -8.46 -2.70 -16.42
CA SER A 28 -8.66 -2.30 -15.02
C SER A 28 -7.37 -2.05 -14.28
N THR A 29 -6.36 -2.89 -14.45
CA THR A 29 -5.05 -2.76 -13.78
C THR A 29 -4.16 -1.69 -14.37
N LYS A 30 -4.42 -1.25 -15.63
CA LYS A 30 -3.65 -0.23 -16.37
C LYS A 30 -2.21 -0.63 -16.63
N THR A 31 -1.98 -1.91 -16.92
CA THR A 31 -0.62 -2.49 -17.00
C THR A 31 -0.16 -2.79 -18.43
N LEU A 32 -0.92 -2.40 -19.46
CA LEU A 32 -0.49 -2.53 -20.85
C LEU A 32 0.66 -1.58 -21.18
N ILE A 33 1.69 -2.07 -21.87
CA ILE A 33 2.71 -1.27 -22.51
C ILE A 33 2.16 -0.85 -23.90
N LYS A 34 1.77 0.43 -24.04
CA LYS A 34 0.99 0.92 -25.19
C LYS A 34 1.70 0.78 -26.55
N ASN A 35 3.03 0.92 -26.55
CA ASN A 35 3.83 0.90 -27.78
C ASN A 35 4.60 -0.41 -27.92
N ALA A 36 4.08 -1.50 -27.36
CA ALA A 36 4.69 -2.82 -27.46
C ALA A 36 3.68 -3.84 -27.99
N GLU A 37 4.17 -4.78 -28.77
CA GLU A 37 3.39 -5.89 -29.32
C GLU A 37 3.00 -6.89 -28.23
N SER A 38 1.96 -7.68 -28.49
CA SER A 38 1.53 -8.80 -27.66
C SER A 38 2.34 -10.05 -27.98
N ILE A 39 2.77 -10.78 -26.95
CA ILE A 39 3.47 -12.07 -27.13
C ILE A 39 2.44 -13.14 -27.48
N CYS A 40 2.24 -13.30 -28.77
CA CYS A 40 1.38 -14.36 -29.33
C CYS A 40 1.73 -14.64 -30.80
N PRO A 41 1.23 -15.76 -31.37
CA PRO A 41 1.45 -16.07 -32.79
C PRO A 41 0.92 -14.96 -33.69
N SER A 42 1.64 -14.60 -34.75
CA SER A 42 1.25 -13.59 -35.73
C SER A 42 -0.03 -13.93 -36.52
N SER A 43 -0.49 -15.17 -36.41
CA SER A 43 -1.79 -15.61 -36.99
C SER A 43 -2.99 -15.27 -36.08
N MET A 44 -2.74 -14.77 -34.87
CA MET A 44 -3.79 -14.37 -33.94
C MET A 44 -4.25 -12.96 -34.31
N ASP A 45 -5.44 -12.88 -34.88
CA ASP A 45 -6.07 -11.60 -35.25
C ASP A 45 -7.18 -11.33 -34.21
N ASP A 46 -6.85 -10.55 -33.20
CA ASP A 46 -7.80 -10.07 -32.19
C ASP A 46 -7.69 -8.55 -32.10
N ALA A 47 -8.74 -7.86 -32.51
CA ALA A 47 -8.82 -6.39 -32.55
C ALA A 47 -8.66 -5.73 -31.16
N ASN A 48 -8.77 -6.49 -30.08
CA ASN A 48 -8.59 -6.01 -28.71
C ASN A 48 -7.15 -6.13 -28.20
N LEU A 49 -6.26 -6.78 -28.96
CA LEU A 49 -4.86 -6.97 -28.58
C LEU A 49 -3.94 -6.07 -29.41
N PRO A 50 -2.85 -5.53 -28.83
CA PRO A 50 -1.75 -4.98 -29.61
C PRO A 50 -1.21 -6.00 -30.60
N ASP A 51 -0.59 -5.53 -31.68
CA ASP A 51 -0.10 -6.36 -32.77
C ASP A 51 0.61 -7.63 -32.29
N PRO A 52 0.25 -8.82 -32.82
CA PRO A 52 0.79 -10.09 -32.36
C PRO A 52 2.23 -10.29 -32.83
N SER A 53 3.15 -10.60 -31.90
CA SER A 53 4.55 -10.89 -32.21
C SER A 53 5.20 -11.66 -31.07
N PHE A 54 6.03 -12.65 -31.36
CA PHE A 54 6.87 -13.29 -30.35
C PHE A 54 7.99 -12.39 -29.82
N ALA A 55 8.23 -11.23 -30.42
CA ALA A 55 9.14 -10.19 -29.93
C ALA A 55 8.44 -9.16 -29.03
N GLY A 56 7.15 -9.31 -28.78
CA GLY A 56 6.35 -8.43 -27.95
C GLY A 56 6.77 -8.40 -26.48
N ARG A 57 6.18 -7.47 -25.74
CA ARG A 57 6.42 -7.31 -24.28
C ARG A 57 5.14 -7.37 -23.44
N ASN A 58 3.97 -7.38 -24.09
CA ASN A 58 2.69 -7.59 -23.42
C ASN A 58 2.35 -9.06 -23.36
N ILE A 59 2.09 -9.59 -22.17
CA ILE A 59 1.74 -11.00 -21.93
C ILE A 59 0.29 -11.08 -21.45
N HIS A 60 -0.54 -11.80 -22.18
CA HIS A 60 -1.93 -12.07 -21.81
C HIS A 60 -2.03 -13.42 -21.10
N PHE A 61 -2.00 -13.39 -19.77
CA PHE A 61 -1.96 -14.63 -18.96
C PHE A 61 -3.32 -15.34 -18.89
N GLY A 62 -4.42 -14.63 -19.19
CA GLY A 62 -5.78 -15.11 -18.94
C GLY A 62 -6.07 -15.21 -17.42
N ILE A 63 -7.24 -15.69 -17.05
CA ILE A 63 -7.65 -15.86 -15.64
C ILE A 63 -6.91 -17.05 -15.03
N ARG A 64 -5.61 -16.86 -14.73
CA ARG A 64 -4.68 -17.90 -14.24
C ARG A 64 -3.62 -17.31 -13.34
N GLU A 65 -4.00 -16.73 -12.23
CA GLU A 65 -3.12 -15.95 -11.35
C GLU A 65 -1.90 -16.73 -10.88
N HIS A 66 -2.07 -17.98 -10.47
CA HIS A 66 -0.95 -18.82 -10.05
C HIS A 66 0.03 -19.11 -11.20
N ALA A 67 -0.47 -19.45 -12.38
CA ALA A 67 0.37 -19.67 -13.56
C ALA A 67 1.04 -18.37 -14.00
N MET A 68 0.34 -17.23 -13.96
CA MET A 68 0.88 -15.92 -14.22
C MET A 68 2.09 -15.63 -13.31
N GLY A 69 1.93 -15.78 -12.00
CA GLY A 69 3.01 -15.56 -11.04
C GLY A 69 4.20 -16.50 -11.26
N THR A 70 3.96 -17.78 -11.56
CA THR A 70 5.06 -18.75 -11.82
C THR A 70 5.78 -18.50 -13.14
N ILE A 71 5.07 -18.09 -14.20
CA ILE A 71 5.68 -17.67 -15.48
C ILE A 71 6.56 -16.44 -15.25
N THR A 72 6.05 -15.44 -14.54
CA THR A 72 6.81 -14.22 -14.22
C THR A 72 8.06 -14.53 -13.40
N ASN A 73 7.95 -15.41 -12.41
CA ASN A 73 9.11 -15.92 -11.66
C ASN A 73 10.12 -16.64 -12.56
N GLY A 74 9.64 -17.45 -13.50
CA GLY A 74 10.50 -18.15 -14.48
C GLY A 74 11.25 -17.17 -15.38
N MET A 75 10.61 -16.08 -15.81
CA MET A 75 11.26 -15.02 -16.60
C MET A 75 12.35 -14.29 -15.78
N ALA A 76 12.06 -13.97 -14.52
CA ALA A 76 13.04 -13.37 -13.61
C ALA A 76 14.23 -14.31 -13.37
N LEU A 77 13.98 -15.58 -13.12
CA LEU A 77 15.01 -16.61 -12.88
C LEU A 77 15.89 -16.85 -14.12
N PHE A 78 15.29 -16.85 -15.31
CA PHE A 78 16.03 -16.99 -16.57
C PHE A 78 17.02 -15.83 -16.77
N GLY A 79 16.67 -14.65 -16.28
CA GLY A 79 17.47 -13.42 -16.42
C GLY A 79 17.27 -12.71 -17.77
N GLY A 80 17.75 -11.48 -17.84
CA GLY A 80 17.60 -10.64 -19.02
C GLY A 80 16.22 -9.98 -19.16
N TRP A 81 15.27 -10.27 -18.25
CA TRP A 81 13.97 -9.63 -18.17
C TRP A 81 13.79 -8.94 -16.81
N LEU A 82 13.09 -7.82 -16.81
CA LEU A 82 12.50 -7.20 -15.63
C LEU A 82 10.98 -7.40 -15.69
N PRO A 83 10.49 -8.55 -15.23
CA PRO A 83 9.12 -8.94 -15.45
C PRO A 83 8.19 -8.41 -14.37
N TYR A 84 6.96 -8.09 -14.78
CA TYR A 84 5.87 -7.80 -13.86
C TYR A 84 4.61 -8.57 -14.25
N CYS A 85 3.72 -8.76 -13.28
CA CYS A 85 2.38 -9.28 -13.53
C CYS A 85 1.35 -8.59 -12.65
N ALA A 86 0.08 -8.60 -13.07
CA ALA A 86 -0.95 -7.83 -12.42
C ALA A 86 -2.30 -8.54 -12.32
N THR A 87 -2.99 -8.30 -11.20
CA THR A 87 -4.38 -8.69 -10.96
C THR A 87 -5.00 -7.76 -9.91
N PHE A 88 -6.24 -7.99 -9.49
CA PHE A 88 -6.80 -7.35 -8.30
C PHE A 88 -6.18 -7.95 -7.04
N GLU A 89 -6.07 -7.16 -5.99
CA GLU A 89 -5.37 -7.59 -4.78
C GLU A 89 -6.03 -8.81 -4.11
N VAL A 90 -7.35 -8.88 -4.06
CA VAL A 90 -8.06 -10.03 -3.49
C VAL A 90 -7.65 -11.35 -4.15
N PHE A 91 -7.23 -11.32 -5.41
CA PHE A 91 -6.77 -12.51 -6.13
C PHE A 91 -5.31 -12.87 -5.87
N ALA A 92 -4.61 -12.11 -5.01
CA ALA A 92 -3.32 -12.52 -4.46
C ALA A 92 -3.42 -13.88 -3.74
N ASP A 93 -4.58 -14.21 -3.20
CA ASP A 93 -4.85 -15.50 -2.56
C ASP A 93 -4.63 -16.68 -3.52
N TYR A 94 -4.99 -16.52 -4.80
CA TYR A 94 -4.71 -17.54 -5.84
C TYR A 94 -3.23 -17.60 -6.23
N MET A 95 -2.45 -16.55 -5.94
CA MET A 95 -1.03 -16.43 -6.29
C MET A 95 -0.09 -16.75 -5.11
N ARG A 96 -0.59 -16.91 -3.91
CA ARG A 96 0.23 -17.03 -2.70
C ARG A 96 1.42 -17.99 -2.81
N PRO A 97 1.30 -19.21 -3.38
CA PRO A 97 2.46 -20.10 -3.55
C PRO A 97 3.53 -19.51 -4.48
N SER A 98 3.16 -18.82 -5.57
CA SER A 98 4.13 -18.21 -6.49
C SER A 98 4.82 -16.98 -5.88
N LEU A 99 4.11 -16.17 -5.10
CA LEU A 99 4.69 -15.06 -4.31
C LEU A 99 5.73 -15.59 -3.32
N ARG A 100 5.36 -16.64 -2.57
CA ARG A 100 6.24 -17.27 -1.61
C ARG A 100 7.48 -17.86 -2.27
N LEU A 101 7.34 -18.49 -3.45
CA LEU A 101 8.48 -19.02 -4.21
C LEU A 101 9.39 -17.90 -4.73
N ALA A 102 8.86 -16.78 -5.19
CA ALA A 102 9.68 -15.60 -5.55
C ALA A 102 10.53 -15.13 -4.37
N ALA A 103 9.92 -15.03 -3.18
CA ALA A 103 10.60 -14.62 -1.96
C ALA A 103 11.69 -15.61 -1.50
N ILE A 104 11.42 -16.91 -1.51
CA ILE A 104 12.39 -17.96 -1.17
C ILE A 104 13.55 -18.00 -2.17
N SER A 105 13.25 -17.79 -3.46
CA SER A 105 14.24 -17.86 -4.54
C SER A 105 14.96 -16.53 -4.79
N HIS A 106 14.67 -15.50 -4.00
CA HIS A 106 15.26 -14.15 -4.12
C HIS A 106 15.15 -13.58 -5.54
N LEU A 107 13.96 -13.64 -6.14
CA LEU A 107 13.72 -13.20 -7.51
C LEU A 107 13.25 -11.73 -7.55
N PRO A 108 13.77 -10.91 -8.49
CA PRO A 108 13.33 -9.53 -8.69
C PRO A 108 11.99 -9.45 -9.46
N THR A 109 10.98 -10.16 -8.99
CA THR A 109 9.67 -10.18 -9.61
C THR A 109 8.81 -9.05 -9.06
N THR A 110 8.14 -8.29 -9.93
CA THR A 110 7.19 -7.26 -9.53
C THR A 110 5.75 -7.77 -9.70
N PHE A 111 5.01 -7.77 -8.61
CA PHE A 111 3.58 -8.10 -8.55
C PHE A 111 2.77 -6.83 -8.37
N VAL A 112 1.91 -6.51 -9.32
CA VAL A 112 1.07 -5.31 -9.28
C VAL A 112 -0.35 -5.73 -8.91
N PHE A 113 -0.77 -5.36 -7.71
CA PHE A 113 -2.11 -5.59 -7.21
C PHE A 113 -2.89 -4.28 -7.18
N THR A 114 -4.05 -4.26 -7.81
CA THR A 114 -4.92 -3.08 -7.82
C THR A 114 -6.22 -3.37 -7.07
N HIS A 115 -7.03 -2.34 -6.82
CA HIS A 115 -8.30 -2.50 -6.11
C HIS A 115 -8.08 -2.96 -4.65
N ASP A 116 -7.28 -2.19 -3.92
CA ASP A 116 -6.64 -2.53 -2.65
C ASP A 116 -7.48 -2.31 -1.39
N SER A 117 -8.79 -2.03 -1.51
CA SER A 117 -9.62 -1.78 -0.32
C SER A 117 -11.11 -1.92 -0.59
N ILE A 118 -11.93 -1.68 0.42
CA ILE A 118 -13.40 -1.60 0.30
C ILE A 118 -13.87 -0.52 -0.69
N ALA A 119 -13.02 0.46 -1.03
CA ALA A 119 -13.29 1.46 -2.05
C ALA A 119 -13.38 0.90 -3.48
N VAL A 120 -13.18 -0.39 -3.67
CA VAL A 120 -13.60 -1.13 -4.89
C VAL A 120 -15.07 -0.89 -5.17
N GLY A 121 -15.90 -0.82 -4.14
CA GLY A 121 -17.28 -0.38 -4.25
C GLY A 121 -18.28 -1.49 -4.57
N GLU A 122 -19.08 -1.29 -5.61
CA GLU A 122 -20.26 -2.11 -5.93
C GLU A 122 -19.96 -3.57 -6.23
N ASP A 123 -18.72 -3.91 -6.64
CA ASP A 123 -18.27 -5.29 -6.83
C ASP A 123 -18.41 -6.12 -5.53
N GLY A 124 -18.36 -5.45 -4.39
CA GLY A 124 -18.68 -5.99 -3.09
C GLY A 124 -17.58 -6.84 -2.45
N PRO A 125 -17.91 -7.54 -1.34
CA PRO A 125 -16.95 -8.22 -0.47
C PRO A 125 -16.06 -9.25 -1.17
N THR A 126 -16.55 -9.88 -2.26
CA THR A 126 -15.75 -10.87 -3.01
C THR A 126 -14.56 -10.25 -3.77
N HIS A 127 -14.53 -8.91 -3.90
CA HIS A 127 -13.49 -8.17 -4.62
C HIS A 127 -12.79 -7.12 -3.74
N GLN A 128 -13.19 -7.01 -2.48
CA GLN A 128 -12.66 -6.02 -1.52
C GLN A 128 -11.66 -6.69 -0.58
N PRO A 129 -10.34 -6.43 -0.72
CA PRO A 129 -9.34 -6.93 0.21
C PRO A 129 -9.56 -6.35 1.61
N VAL A 130 -9.33 -7.17 2.62
CA VAL A 130 -9.35 -6.80 4.04
C VAL A 130 -8.12 -7.38 4.74
N GLU A 131 -7.92 -8.70 4.65
CA GLU A 131 -6.80 -9.41 5.24
C GLU A 131 -5.58 -9.53 4.31
N GLN A 132 -5.73 -9.27 3.00
CA GLN A 132 -4.69 -9.52 2.00
C GLN A 132 -3.43 -8.69 2.21
N HIS A 133 -3.55 -7.43 2.65
CA HIS A 133 -2.40 -6.57 2.95
C HIS A 133 -1.43 -7.28 3.91
N TRP A 134 -1.95 -7.75 5.04
CA TRP A 134 -1.15 -8.45 6.03
C TRP A 134 -0.79 -9.87 5.62
N ALA A 135 -1.67 -10.54 4.88
CA ALA A 135 -1.32 -11.85 4.32
C ALA A 135 -0.08 -11.75 3.40
N LEU A 136 0.12 -10.62 2.71
CA LEU A 136 1.31 -10.36 1.90
C LEU A 136 2.51 -9.96 2.77
N ARG A 137 2.36 -9.02 3.71
CA ARG A 137 3.43 -8.57 4.64
C ARG A 137 3.98 -9.71 5.50
N LEU A 138 3.20 -10.75 5.76
CA LEU A 138 3.65 -11.94 6.50
C LEU A 138 4.53 -12.90 5.67
N ILE A 139 4.77 -12.63 4.38
CA ILE A 139 5.70 -13.42 3.56
C ILE A 139 7.13 -12.88 3.77
N PRO A 140 8.04 -13.64 4.41
CA PRO A 140 9.41 -13.16 4.59
C PRO A 140 10.08 -12.86 3.25
N ASN A 141 10.91 -11.81 3.19
CA ASN A 141 11.62 -11.38 1.99
C ASN A 141 10.70 -10.98 0.83
N LEU A 142 9.51 -10.44 1.13
CA LEU A 142 8.64 -9.75 0.18
C LEU A 142 8.47 -8.31 0.67
N GLU A 143 8.79 -7.32 -0.15
CA GLU A 143 8.42 -5.93 0.13
C GLU A 143 7.01 -5.64 -0.38
N VAL A 144 6.19 -5.07 0.49
CA VAL A 144 4.80 -4.69 0.18
C VAL A 144 4.70 -3.17 0.17
N TRP A 145 4.55 -2.60 -1.01
CA TRP A 145 4.43 -1.16 -1.23
C TRP A 145 2.98 -0.77 -1.43
N ARG A 146 2.44 0.04 -0.54
CA ARG A 146 1.08 0.60 -0.63
C ARG A 146 1.15 2.13 -0.70
N PRO A 147 1.40 2.70 -1.90
CA PRO A 147 1.66 4.12 -2.08
C PRO A 147 0.39 4.97 -2.00
N ALA A 148 0.50 6.13 -1.34
CA ALA A 148 -0.59 7.08 -1.09
C ALA A 148 -0.83 8.08 -2.23
N ASP A 149 0.17 8.37 -3.08
CA ASP A 149 0.04 9.37 -4.15
C ASP A 149 1.02 9.13 -5.32
N ALA A 150 1.12 10.11 -6.23
CA ALA A 150 1.94 9.99 -7.43
C ALA A 150 3.44 9.87 -7.12
N GLN A 151 3.94 10.59 -6.12
CA GLN A 151 5.36 10.54 -5.75
C GLN A 151 5.71 9.19 -5.13
N GLU A 152 4.85 8.68 -4.26
CA GLU A 152 5.04 7.36 -3.67
C GLU A 152 4.89 6.24 -4.72
N VAL A 153 3.95 6.34 -5.67
CA VAL A 153 3.85 5.39 -6.78
C VAL A 153 5.13 5.37 -7.62
N ALA A 154 5.70 6.55 -7.91
CA ALA A 154 6.96 6.63 -8.67
C ALA A 154 8.14 6.04 -7.87
N ALA A 155 8.23 6.32 -6.57
CA ALA A 155 9.24 5.75 -5.69
C ALA A 155 9.10 4.23 -5.54
N ALA A 156 7.87 3.71 -5.41
CA ALA A 156 7.61 2.27 -5.35
C ALA A 156 8.05 1.55 -6.65
N TRP A 157 7.76 2.13 -7.81
CA TRP A 157 8.28 1.60 -9.07
C TRP A 157 9.81 1.69 -9.19
N TYR A 158 10.41 2.78 -8.70
CA TYR A 158 11.87 2.86 -8.63
C TYR A 158 12.44 1.73 -7.77
N ALA A 159 11.83 1.47 -6.60
CA ALA A 159 12.23 0.37 -5.73
C ALA A 159 12.12 -1.01 -6.41
N CYS A 160 11.14 -1.19 -7.31
CA CYS A 160 11.00 -2.43 -8.11
C CYS A 160 12.16 -2.65 -9.08
N LEU A 161 12.78 -1.57 -9.56
CA LEU A 161 13.85 -1.62 -10.57
C LEU A 161 15.25 -1.43 -9.99
N GLU A 162 15.33 -1.08 -8.71
CA GLU A 162 16.58 -0.78 -8.02
C GLU A 162 17.49 -2.01 -7.95
N SER A 163 18.70 -1.88 -8.49
CA SER A 163 19.66 -2.98 -8.54
C SER A 163 20.16 -3.43 -7.16
N ALA A 164 20.20 -2.51 -6.19
CA ALA A 164 20.64 -2.81 -4.82
C ALA A 164 19.77 -3.86 -4.13
N ASN A 165 18.47 -3.90 -4.47
CA ASN A 165 17.49 -4.83 -3.91
C ASN A 165 16.92 -5.79 -4.97
N ALA A 166 17.72 -6.11 -6.01
CA ALA A 166 17.32 -6.99 -7.10
C ALA A 166 17.07 -8.44 -6.70
N THR A 167 17.23 -8.78 -5.43
CA THR A 167 16.96 -10.12 -4.87
C THR A 167 15.69 -10.18 -4.02
N ILE A 168 14.92 -9.11 -3.98
CA ILE A 168 13.70 -9.02 -3.18
C ILE A 168 12.52 -8.80 -4.13
N PRO A 169 11.53 -9.70 -4.19
CA PRO A 169 10.30 -9.46 -4.93
C PRO A 169 9.48 -8.33 -4.29
N LYS A 170 8.72 -7.61 -5.11
CA LYS A 170 7.90 -6.49 -4.65
C LYS A 170 6.44 -6.69 -5.02
N ALA A 171 5.56 -6.42 -4.08
CA ALA A 171 4.12 -6.31 -4.29
C ALA A 171 3.71 -4.84 -4.20
N LEU A 172 3.12 -4.30 -5.27
CA LEU A 172 2.59 -2.94 -5.30
C LEU A 172 1.07 -3.00 -5.13
N LEU A 173 0.56 -2.46 -4.04
CA LEU A 173 -0.87 -2.38 -3.75
C LEU A 173 -1.39 -1.00 -4.18
N LEU A 174 -2.28 -0.98 -5.16
CA LEU A 174 -2.71 0.24 -5.83
C LEU A 174 -4.23 0.41 -5.77
N THR A 175 -4.65 1.57 -5.34
CA THR A 175 -6.06 1.86 -5.20
C THR A 175 -6.80 2.02 -6.55
N ARG A 176 -8.11 1.75 -6.53
CA ARG A 176 -9.03 1.98 -7.67
C ARG A 176 -9.44 3.44 -7.81
N GLN A 177 -9.74 4.08 -6.68
CA GLN A 177 -10.30 5.44 -6.64
C GLN A 177 -9.25 6.51 -6.96
N THR A 178 -9.72 7.73 -7.14
CA THR A 178 -8.88 8.92 -7.22
C THR A 178 -8.41 9.28 -5.81
N ILE A 179 -7.11 9.52 -5.67
CA ILE A 179 -6.46 9.90 -4.42
C ILE A 179 -5.98 11.35 -4.49
N GLN A 180 -5.88 12.00 -3.33
CA GLN A 180 -5.32 13.33 -3.19
C GLN A 180 -3.78 13.24 -3.11
N HIS A 181 -3.11 14.31 -3.55
CA HIS A 181 -1.69 14.48 -3.30
C HIS A 181 -1.45 14.88 -1.85
N LEU A 182 -0.52 14.19 -1.19
CA LEU A 182 -0.07 14.57 0.14
C LEU A 182 0.73 15.87 0.06
N LYS A 183 0.38 16.82 0.91
CA LYS A 183 1.15 18.06 1.08
C LYS A 183 2.36 17.77 1.97
N ARG A 184 3.54 17.91 1.41
CA ARG A 184 4.82 17.70 2.10
C ARG A 184 5.55 19.02 2.30
N PRO A 185 6.46 19.12 3.28
CA PRO A 185 7.25 20.33 3.49
C PRO A 185 8.19 20.60 2.30
N SER A 186 8.62 21.85 2.16
CA SER A 186 9.44 22.30 1.02
C SER A 186 10.83 21.65 0.94
N ASN A 187 11.33 21.13 2.04
CA ASN A 187 12.60 20.42 2.14
C ASN A 187 12.49 18.91 1.94
N PHE A 188 11.29 18.37 1.71
CA PHE A 188 11.06 16.96 1.42
C PHE A 188 11.89 16.48 0.22
N GLN A 189 12.46 15.30 0.37
CA GLN A 189 13.18 14.63 -0.71
C GLN A 189 12.45 13.34 -1.10
N ILE A 190 12.36 13.06 -2.39
CA ILE A 190 11.71 11.83 -2.86
C ILE A 190 12.42 10.56 -2.33
N GLY A 191 13.69 10.68 -1.97
CA GLY A 191 14.47 9.61 -1.34
C GLY A 191 13.95 9.21 0.04
N ASP A 192 13.21 10.09 0.74
CA ASP A 192 12.64 9.79 2.04
C ASP A 192 11.58 8.69 1.94
N ILE A 193 10.82 8.66 0.84
CA ILE A 193 9.84 7.59 0.56
C ILE A 193 10.53 6.22 0.48
N LEU A 194 11.74 6.16 -0.08
CA LEU A 194 12.49 4.90 -0.26
C LEU A 194 12.97 4.30 1.07
N ARG A 195 12.87 5.05 2.18
CA ARG A 195 13.11 4.54 3.53
C ARG A 195 11.94 3.70 4.07
N GLY A 196 10.78 3.71 3.39
CA GLY A 196 9.64 2.87 3.69
C GLY A 196 8.62 3.49 4.65
N GLY A 197 9.04 4.40 5.54
CA GLY A 197 8.22 5.22 6.41
C GLY A 197 8.89 6.57 6.61
N TYR A 198 8.13 7.68 6.58
CA TYR A 198 8.69 9.02 6.70
C TYR A 198 7.64 10.03 7.17
N VAL A 199 8.09 11.15 7.75
CA VAL A 199 7.23 12.24 8.21
C VAL A 199 6.71 13.03 7.01
N VAL A 200 5.40 13.03 6.80
CA VAL A 200 4.70 13.81 5.77
C VAL A 200 4.49 15.25 6.24
N ALA A 201 4.08 15.40 7.49
CA ALA A 201 3.86 16.71 8.11
C ALA A 201 4.12 16.60 9.61
N ASP A 202 4.88 17.55 10.12
CA ASP A 202 5.20 17.65 11.55
C ASP A 202 4.43 18.78 12.23
N CYS A 203 4.51 18.84 13.55
CA CYS A 203 4.01 19.91 14.40
C CYS A 203 5.16 20.83 14.86
N ASP A 204 4.81 21.99 15.45
CA ASP A 204 5.80 22.97 15.88
C ASP A 204 6.48 22.59 17.21
N GLU A 205 5.83 21.74 18.01
CA GLU A 205 6.29 21.22 19.30
C GLU A 205 6.46 19.69 19.23
N GLU A 206 6.79 19.03 20.33
CA GLU A 206 6.82 17.57 20.39
C GLU A 206 5.41 17.02 20.12
N PRO A 207 5.26 16.01 19.26
CA PRO A 207 3.94 15.45 18.96
C PRO A 207 3.33 14.74 20.18
N GLU A 208 2.06 15.01 20.42
CA GLU A 208 1.24 14.29 21.40
C GLU A 208 0.67 13.02 20.76
N VAL A 209 0.38 13.10 19.44
CA VAL A 209 -0.17 12.00 18.66
C VAL A 209 0.58 11.87 17.33
N ILE A 210 0.85 10.64 16.93
CA ILE A 210 1.34 10.30 15.58
C ILE A 210 0.25 9.55 14.84
N LEU A 211 -0.18 10.10 13.70
CA LEU A 211 -1.05 9.41 12.76
C LEU A 211 -0.21 8.74 11.68
N ILE A 212 -0.23 7.43 11.61
CA ILE A 212 0.38 6.67 10.52
C ILE A 212 -0.69 6.34 9.48
N SER A 213 -0.43 6.67 8.22
CA SER A 213 -1.25 6.26 7.08
C SER A 213 -0.48 5.37 6.12
N THR A 214 -1.19 4.52 5.41
CA THR A 214 -0.65 3.77 4.28
C THR A 214 -1.65 3.77 3.13
N GLY A 215 -1.18 3.88 1.89
CA GLY A 215 -2.05 3.85 0.72
C GLY A 215 -3.04 5.00 0.63
N SER A 216 -4.24 4.68 0.20
CA SER A 216 -5.30 5.67 -0.11
C SER A 216 -5.79 6.48 1.08
N GLU A 217 -5.56 6.02 2.30
CA GLU A 217 -6.01 6.67 3.52
C GLU A 217 -5.19 7.93 3.85
N GLY A 218 -4.01 8.11 3.23
CA GLY A 218 -3.12 9.24 3.48
C GLY A 218 -3.77 10.61 3.35
N GLY A 219 -4.69 10.79 2.38
CA GLY A 219 -5.44 12.04 2.21
C GLY A 219 -6.39 12.34 3.38
N ALA A 220 -7.14 11.34 3.84
CA ALA A 220 -8.04 11.47 4.98
C ALA A 220 -7.28 11.73 6.28
N VAL A 221 -6.14 11.05 6.47
CA VAL A 221 -5.26 11.28 7.63
C VAL A 221 -4.68 12.70 7.63
N GLN A 222 -4.30 13.23 6.46
CA GLN A 222 -3.82 14.60 6.37
C GLN A 222 -4.92 15.62 6.71
N GLU A 223 -6.17 15.33 6.35
CA GLU A 223 -7.33 16.13 6.74
C GLU A 223 -7.62 16.02 8.24
N ALA A 224 -7.63 14.81 8.79
CA ALA A 224 -7.80 14.56 10.22
C ALA A 224 -6.76 15.32 11.06
N ARG A 225 -5.49 15.27 10.63
CA ARG A 225 -4.42 16.03 11.29
C ARG A 225 -4.74 17.51 11.39
N LEU A 226 -5.27 18.13 10.33
CA LEU A 226 -5.61 19.56 10.36
C LEU A 226 -6.75 19.85 11.35
N LEU A 227 -7.76 18.98 11.44
CA LEU A 227 -8.85 19.11 12.40
C LEU A 227 -8.35 18.97 13.84
N LEU A 228 -7.44 18.03 14.10
CA LEU A 228 -6.83 17.84 15.42
C LEU A 228 -5.93 19.01 15.83
N LEU A 229 -5.19 19.61 14.89
CA LEU A 229 -4.44 20.84 15.14
C LEU A 229 -5.36 22.00 15.48
N ASP A 230 -6.51 22.14 14.82
CA ASP A 230 -7.53 23.14 15.15
C ASP A 230 -8.13 22.91 16.56
N ALA A 231 -8.13 21.66 17.03
CA ALA A 231 -8.44 21.27 18.41
C ALA A 231 -7.27 21.42 19.40
N HIS A 232 -6.15 22.02 18.96
CA HIS A 232 -4.94 22.32 19.75
C HIS A 232 -4.06 21.13 20.09
N LEU A 233 -4.23 19.98 19.46
CA LEU A 233 -3.34 18.83 19.61
C LEU A 233 -2.10 18.97 18.71
N GLN A 234 -0.93 18.56 19.21
CA GLN A 234 0.30 18.47 18.43
C GLN A 234 0.35 17.12 17.71
N VAL A 235 0.09 17.13 16.40
CA VAL A 235 -0.09 15.91 15.61
C VAL A 235 0.93 15.82 14.49
N ARG A 236 1.71 14.73 14.49
CA ARG A 236 2.59 14.32 13.39
C ARG A 236 1.85 13.37 12.45
N HIS A 237 2.00 13.55 11.14
CA HIS A 237 1.55 12.60 10.12
C HIS A 237 2.75 11.87 9.51
N VAL A 238 2.73 10.55 9.59
CA VAL A 238 3.71 9.64 8.99
C VAL A 238 3.04 8.84 7.87
N SER A 239 3.64 8.82 6.69
CA SER A 239 3.28 7.85 5.66
C SER A 239 4.16 6.62 5.76
N MET A 240 3.54 5.43 5.68
CA MET A 240 4.20 4.13 5.75
C MET A 240 3.98 3.33 4.46
N PRO A 241 4.53 3.75 3.33
CA PRO A 241 4.33 3.06 2.05
C PRO A 241 4.93 1.65 2.00
N CYS A 242 5.96 1.34 2.81
CA CYS A 242 6.56 0.00 2.86
C CYS A 242 7.15 -0.28 4.25
N LEU A 243 6.41 -1.01 5.06
CA LEU A 243 6.80 -1.33 6.43
C LEU A 243 8.11 -2.12 6.50
N GLU A 244 8.33 -3.08 5.59
CA GLU A 244 9.52 -3.93 5.55
C GLU A 244 10.80 -3.11 5.30
N ARG A 245 10.73 -2.02 4.56
CA ARG A 245 11.85 -1.10 4.38
C ARG A 245 12.08 -0.20 5.57
N PHE A 246 11.02 0.24 6.22
CA PHE A 246 11.12 1.04 7.43
C PHE A 246 11.77 0.24 8.57
N GLU A 247 11.41 -1.02 8.75
CA GLU A 247 12.02 -1.91 9.74
C GLU A 247 13.52 -2.16 9.50
N GLN A 248 14.00 -2.03 8.27
CA GLN A 248 15.41 -2.18 7.91
C GLN A 248 16.25 -0.92 8.15
N GLN A 249 15.61 0.23 8.47
CA GLN A 249 16.34 1.45 8.82
C GLN A 249 17.05 1.27 10.16
N ASP A 250 18.06 2.11 10.40
CA ASP A 250 18.68 2.15 11.72
C ASP A 250 17.69 2.63 12.79
N LEU A 251 17.98 2.24 14.04
CA LEU A 251 17.09 2.54 15.18
C LEU A 251 16.95 4.05 15.42
N GLU A 252 17.98 4.84 15.10
CA GLU A 252 17.96 6.30 15.26
C GLU A 252 16.88 6.90 14.36
N TYR A 253 16.84 6.50 13.09
CA TYR A 253 15.82 6.94 12.15
C TYR A 253 14.41 6.46 12.53
N GLN A 254 14.29 5.20 12.95
CA GLN A 254 12.98 4.68 13.39
C GLN A 254 12.43 5.48 14.56
N ILE A 255 13.27 5.83 15.54
CA ILE A 255 12.88 6.65 16.71
C ILE A 255 12.62 8.12 16.31
N GLU A 256 13.37 8.66 15.34
CA GLU A 256 13.11 10.00 14.81
C GLU A 256 11.71 10.10 14.20
N VAL A 257 11.30 9.09 13.43
CA VAL A 257 9.98 9.05 12.77
C VAL A 257 8.89 8.69 13.76
N LEU A 258 9.11 7.69 14.63
CA LEU A 258 8.17 7.15 15.63
C LEU A 258 8.82 7.15 17.02
N PRO A 259 8.82 8.30 17.74
CA PRO A 259 9.29 8.38 19.12
C PRO A 259 8.52 7.44 20.05
N LEU A 260 9.23 6.76 20.95
CA LEU A 260 8.70 5.69 21.80
C LEU A 260 7.67 6.16 22.86
N SER A 261 7.61 7.46 23.15
CA SER A 261 6.75 8.04 24.20
C SER A 261 5.50 8.72 23.67
N VAL A 262 5.23 8.62 22.38
CA VAL A 262 4.10 9.30 21.74
C VAL A 262 3.01 8.31 21.41
N PHE A 263 1.74 8.69 21.61
CA PHE A 263 0.59 7.86 21.25
C PHE A 263 0.49 7.70 19.74
N ILE A 264 0.45 6.48 19.26
CA ILE A 264 0.48 6.16 17.82
C ILE A 264 -0.85 5.57 17.38
N VAL A 265 -1.47 6.20 16.39
CA VAL A 265 -2.69 5.71 15.71
C VAL A 265 -2.36 5.36 14.27
N VAL A 266 -2.65 4.13 13.87
CA VAL A 266 -2.54 3.69 12.46
C VAL A 266 -3.90 3.72 11.78
N VAL A 267 -3.95 4.20 10.55
CA VAL A 267 -5.15 4.22 9.70
C VAL A 267 -4.87 3.42 8.43
N GLU A 268 -5.50 2.25 8.30
CA GLU A 268 -5.42 1.40 7.12
C GLU A 268 -6.75 0.67 6.89
N ALA A 269 -7.31 0.76 5.69
CA ALA A 269 -8.52 0.03 5.29
C ALA A 269 -8.25 -1.47 5.13
N GLY A 270 -7.90 -2.13 6.21
CA GLY A 270 -7.57 -3.55 6.35
C GLY A 270 -7.63 -4.01 7.80
N VAL A 271 -7.29 -5.27 8.07
CA VAL A 271 -7.33 -5.84 9.42
C VAL A 271 -6.41 -5.13 10.40
N THR A 272 -6.91 -4.87 11.61
CA THR A 272 -6.22 -4.07 12.62
C THR A 272 -5.15 -4.83 13.39
N ARG A 273 -5.38 -6.13 13.67
CA ARG A 273 -4.61 -6.92 14.65
C ARG A 273 -3.09 -6.84 14.52
N PRO A 274 -2.49 -6.97 13.33
CA PRO A 274 -1.03 -6.97 13.24
C PRO A 274 -0.40 -5.58 13.46
N TRP A 275 -1.16 -4.50 13.27
CA TRP A 275 -0.66 -3.15 13.50
C TRP A 275 -0.42 -2.82 14.99
N TYR A 276 -1.05 -3.53 15.93
CA TYR A 276 -0.86 -3.32 17.37
C TYR A 276 0.56 -3.61 17.88
N GLN A 277 1.46 -4.12 17.05
CA GLN A 277 2.89 -4.18 17.38
C GLN A 277 3.63 -2.85 17.13
N TYR A 278 2.98 -1.90 16.43
CA TYR A 278 3.53 -0.59 16.05
C TYR A 278 2.71 0.59 16.57
N ALA A 279 1.51 0.35 17.05
CA ALA A 279 0.56 1.39 17.38
C ALA A 279 -0.22 1.06 18.66
N ASP A 280 -0.63 2.10 19.36
CA ASP A 280 -1.50 2.01 20.54
C ASP A 280 -2.95 1.82 20.12
N HIS A 281 -3.37 2.46 18.99
CA HIS A 281 -4.69 2.30 18.42
C HIS A 281 -4.65 2.12 16.89
N VAL A 282 -5.67 1.44 16.34
CA VAL A 282 -5.74 1.15 14.89
C VAL A 282 -7.16 1.36 14.37
N ILE A 283 -7.32 2.35 13.50
CA ILE A 283 -8.54 2.58 12.72
C ILE A 283 -8.46 1.70 11.47
N GLY A 284 -9.27 0.64 11.43
CA GLY A 284 -9.20 -0.36 10.36
C GLY A 284 -10.50 -1.16 10.24
N ILE A 285 -10.45 -2.27 9.50
CA ILE A 285 -11.62 -3.11 9.21
C ILE A 285 -11.36 -4.53 9.69
N ASN A 286 -12.23 -5.06 10.55
CA ASN A 286 -12.17 -6.44 11.04
C ASN A 286 -13.35 -7.30 10.57
N GLU A 287 -14.09 -6.81 9.59
CA GLU A 287 -15.21 -7.50 8.95
C GLU A 287 -15.14 -7.32 7.42
N TYR A 288 -15.90 -8.08 6.67
CA TYR A 288 -15.98 -7.90 5.23
C TYR A 288 -16.80 -6.66 4.88
N GLY A 289 -16.44 -6.01 3.78
CA GLY A 289 -17.12 -4.83 3.26
C GLY A 289 -18.54 -5.11 2.76
N ALA A 290 -19.05 -4.22 1.95
CA ALA A 290 -20.41 -4.30 1.40
C ALA A 290 -20.43 -3.86 -0.07
N SER A 291 -21.52 -4.12 -0.78
CA SER A 291 -21.74 -3.61 -2.13
C SER A 291 -22.46 -2.27 -2.05
N ALA A 292 -21.70 -1.19 -2.26
CA ALA A 292 -22.18 0.20 -2.29
C ALA A 292 -21.14 1.07 -3.02
N PRO A 293 -21.42 2.35 -3.33
CA PRO A 293 -20.40 3.26 -3.84
C PRO A 293 -19.18 3.35 -2.91
N GLY A 294 -17.97 3.27 -3.48
CA GLY A 294 -16.75 3.20 -2.67
C GLY A 294 -16.56 4.36 -1.68
N GLY A 295 -16.96 5.59 -2.05
CA GLY A 295 -16.93 6.74 -1.14
C GLY A 295 -17.85 6.59 0.07
N GLU A 296 -19.07 6.05 -0.13
CA GLU A 296 -20.03 5.78 0.95
C GLU A 296 -19.49 4.68 1.90
N LEU A 297 -18.77 3.69 1.34
CA LEU A 297 -18.14 2.66 2.17
C LEU A 297 -17.01 3.25 3.01
N MET A 298 -16.13 4.06 2.42
CA MET A 298 -15.05 4.70 3.17
C MET A 298 -15.59 5.57 4.31
N GLU A 299 -16.66 6.35 4.07
CA GLU A 299 -17.34 7.12 5.11
C GLU A 299 -17.95 6.20 6.18
N ARG A 300 -18.71 5.17 5.78
CA ARG A 300 -19.38 4.26 6.72
C ARG A 300 -18.40 3.50 7.64
N TYR A 301 -17.22 3.21 7.14
CA TYR A 301 -16.18 2.47 7.89
C TYR A 301 -15.17 3.40 8.58
N GLY A 302 -15.44 4.72 8.66
CA GLY A 302 -14.65 5.65 9.44
C GLY A 302 -13.39 6.20 8.76
N PHE A 303 -13.26 6.08 7.42
CA PHE A 303 -12.08 6.54 6.68
C PHE A 303 -12.24 7.94 6.07
N THR A 304 -12.90 8.85 6.76
CA THR A 304 -12.90 10.29 6.42
C THR A 304 -12.06 11.08 7.43
N GLY A 305 -11.56 12.24 7.02
CA GLY A 305 -10.75 13.09 7.91
C GLY A 305 -11.48 13.44 9.20
N LYS A 306 -12.79 13.70 9.11
CA LYS A 306 -13.61 14.01 10.28
C LYS A 306 -13.75 12.83 11.24
N GLU A 307 -14.13 11.65 10.72
CA GLU A 307 -14.34 10.46 11.56
C GLU A 307 -13.05 9.98 12.21
N ILE A 308 -11.92 10.04 11.49
CA ILE A 308 -10.60 9.75 12.06
C ILE A 308 -10.27 10.74 13.19
N ALA A 309 -10.53 12.03 13.00
CA ALA A 309 -10.27 13.04 14.03
C ALA A 309 -11.17 12.85 15.25
N ASP A 310 -12.45 12.61 15.05
CA ASP A 310 -13.43 12.37 16.13
C ASP A 310 -13.01 11.13 16.95
N GLU A 311 -12.65 10.00 16.29
CA GLU A 311 -12.22 8.78 16.98
C GLU A 311 -10.92 8.99 17.79
N VAL A 312 -9.96 9.76 17.26
CA VAL A 312 -8.72 10.09 18.00
C VAL A 312 -9.02 10.91 19.25
N LEU A 313 -9.92 11.89 19.17
CA LEU A 313 -10.31 12.70 20.33
C LEU A 313 -11.02 11.85 21.39
N ASP A 314 -11.97 11.01 20.99
CA ASP A 314 -12.71 10.13 21.89
C ASP A 314 -11.75 9.18 22.65
N ILE A 315 -10.74 8.61 21.98
CA ILE A 315 -9.77 7.71 22.63
C ILE A 315 -8.89 8.45 23.63
N LEU A 316 -8.45 9.65 23.32
CA LEU A 316 -7.60 10.43 24.21
C LEU A 316 -8.37 10.88 25.46
N GLU A 317 -9.67 11.22 25.33
CA GLU A 317 -10.54 11.52 26.47
C GLU A 317 -10.74 10.29 27.37
N ASP A 318 -10.99 9.11 26.79
CA ASP A 318 -11.14 7.85 27.52
C ASP A 318 -9.85 7.46 28.28
N ASP A 319 -8.67 7.67 27.70
CA ASP A 319 -7.37 7.40 28.32
C ASP A 319 -7.08 8.35 29.48
N GLU A 320 -7.45 9.64 29.39
CA GLU A 320 -7.33 10.61 30.48
C GLU A 320 -8.26 10.24 31.65
N GLU A 321 -9.52 9.90 31.36
CA GLU A 321 -10.48 9.45 32.37
C GLU A 321 -10.00 8.16 33.09
N LEU A 322 -9.42 7.22 32.34
CA LEU A 322 -8.86 5.98 32.88
C LEU A 322 -7.63 6.26 33.76
N ALA A 323 -6.73 7.15 33.31
CA ALA A 323 -5.56 7.56 34.07
C ALA A 323 -5.97 8.25 35.38
N ASP A 324 -6.93 9.17 35.34
CA ASP A 324 -7.47 9.83 36.53
C ASP A 324 -8.17 8.84 37.48
N ALA A 325 -8.91 7.89 36.96
CA ALA A 325 -9.55 6.84 37.76
C ALA A 325 -8.54 5.90 38.45
N LEU A 326 -7.40 5.63 37.79
CA LEU A 326 -6.33 4.80 38.36
C LEU A 326 -5.45 5.57 39.34
N MET A 327 -5.31 6.90 39.18
CA MET A 327 -4.52 7.78 40.07
C MET A 327 -5.35 8.38 41.19
N GLY A 328 -6.67 8.31 41.14
CA GLY A 328 -7.59 8.76 42.17
C GLY A 328 -7.43 7.95 43.46
N ASP A 329 -7.61 8.62 44.61
CA ASP A 329 -7.35 8.13 45.97
C ASP A 329 -7.74 6.64 46.20
N PRO A 330 -6.88 5.86 46.85
CA PRO A 330 -7.23 4.49 47.24
C PRO A 330 -8.48 4.52 48.13
N PRO A 331 -9.43 3.58 47.94
CA PRO A 331 -10.68 3.61 48.69
C PRO A 331 -10.37 3.68 50.19
N VAL A 332 -10.85 4.76 50.83
CA VAL A 332 -10.72 4.99 52.25
C VAL A 332 -11.25 3.75 52.97
N GLY A 333 -10.35 3.08 53.70
CA GLY A 333 -10.60 1.81 54.34
C GLY A 333 -11.88 1.83 55.16
N ARG A 334 -12.70 0.80 54.94
CA ARG A 334 -13.74 0.44 55.91
C ARG A 334 -13.03 -0.02 57.16
N ALA A 335 -13.19 0.79 58.23
CA ALA A 335 -12.87 0.40 59.59
C ALA A 335 -13.84 -0.67 60.11
#